data_70823333314171200315c28d055a6b5d
#
_entry.id   70823333314171200315c28d055a6b5d
#
_cell.length_a   1.000
_cell.length_b   1.000
_cell.length_c   1.000
_cell.angle_alpha   90.00
_cell.angle_beta   90.00
_cell.angle_gamma   90.00
#
_symmetry.space_group_name_H-M   'P 1'
#
loop_
_entity.id
_entity.type
_entity.pdbx_description
1 polymer ?
#
loop_
_entity_poly.entity_id
_entity_poly.type
_entity_poly.pdbx_seq_one_letter_code
_entity_poly.pdbx_strand_id
1 'polypeptide(L)'
;MNRWYSRSLAAFLRKRWLALPFTFITICLIGFLWNAIPAEMAPLEDRSQISINTRGAEGVTYEYIRDYTEDINQLVDSILPDAEAVTARVSSGSGNVRITLKDMKDRDYTQMEVAEKISKAVQKKTMARSFVQQQSSFGGRRGSMPVQYVLQATNLEKLQEVLPQFMAKVYENPAFQMADVDLKF
;
A
#
# COMPACT_ATOMS: atom_id res chain seq x y z
N MET A 1 9.50 9.78 -49.93
CA MET A 1 9.95 9.04 -48.72
C MET A 1 10.63 7.70 -49.02
N ASN A 2 10.40 7.05 -50.16
CA ASN A 2 10.89 5.70 -50.45
C ASN A 2 12.41 5.54 -50.72
N ARG A 3 13.08 6.56 -51.29
CA ARG A 3 14.49 6.45 -51.66
C ARG A 3 15.48 6.45 -50.50
N TRP A 4 15.17 7.11 -49.41
CA TRP A 4 16.00 7.15 -48.22
C TRP A 4 15.95 5.81 -47.48
N TYR A 5 14.74 5.28 -47.32
CA TYR A 5 14.51 3.97 -46.69
C TYR A 5 15.18 2.85 -47.43
N SER A 6 15.04 2.78 -48.77
CA SER A 6 15.69 1.74 -49.59
C SER A 6 17.19 1.79 -49.54
N ARG A 7 17.81 3.00 -49.50
CA ARG A 7 19.28 3.13 -49.35
C ARG A 7 19.76 2.68 -47.97
N SER A 8 19.08 3.08 -46.90
CA SER A 8 19.41 2.67 -45.53
C SER A 8 19.25 1.17 -45.33
N LEU A 9 18.18 0.59 -45.86
CA LEU A 9 17.96 -0.85 -45.82
C LEU A 9 19.01 -1.63 -46.61
N ALA A 10 19.36 -1.18 -47.81
CA ALA A 10 20.40 -1.82 -48.63
C ALA A 10 21.77 -1.73 -47.94
N ALA A 11 22.11 -0.60 -47.32
CA ALA A 11 23.33 -0.45 -46.54
C ALA A 11 23.39 -1.36 -45.31
N PHE A 12 22.26 -1.51 -44.60
CA PHE A 12 22.16 -2.40 -43.48
C PHE A 12 22.26 -3.87 -43.86
N LEU A 13 21.57 -4.30 -44.91
CA LEU A 13 21.64 -5.66 -45.41
C LEU A 13 23.07 -6.03 -45.96
N ARG A 14 23.81 -5.07 -46.49
CA ARG A 14 25.19 -5.26 -46.91
C ARG A 14 26.16 -5.49 -45.76
N LYS A 15 25.82 -4.98 -44.55
CA LYS A 15 26.58 -5.16 -43.30
C LYS A 15 25.81 -6.03 -42.28
N ARG A 16 25.26 -7.16 -42.78
CA ARG A 16 24.46 -8.07 -41.95
C ARG A 16 25.10 -8.49 -40.60
N TRP A 17 26.43 -8.42 -40.51
CA TRP A 17 27.17 -8.69 -39.29
C TRP A 17 26.88 -7.69 -38.16
N LEU A 18 26.46 -6.48 -38.48
CA LEU A 18 26.07 -5.48 -37.48
C LEU A 18 24.76 -5.85 -36.74
N ALA A 19 23.99 -6.77 -37.29
CA ALA A 19 22.80 -7.24 -36.62
C ALA A 19 23.12 -8.00 -35.29
N LEU A 20 24.21 -8.78 -35.28
CA LEU A 20 24.60 -9.55 -34.10
C LEU A 20 24.96 -8.66 -32.90
N PRO A 21 25.89 -7.68 -33.00
CA PRO A 21 26.18 -6.82 -31.86
C PRO A 21 24.98 -5.95 -31.45
N PHE A 22 24.15 -5.51 -32.41
CA PHE A 22 22.94 -4.78 -32.07
C PHE A 22 21.95 -5.63 -31.27
N THR A 23 21.71 -6.87 -31.70
CA THR A 23 20.84 -7.81 -30.95
C THR A 23 21.42 -8.10 -29.57
N PHE A 24 22.74 -8.30 -29.46
CA PHE A 24 23.40 -8.54 -28.19
C PHE A 24 23.26 -7.35 -27.24
N ILE A 25 23.47 -6.12 -27.70
CA ILE A 25 23.26 -4.89 -26.93
C ILE A 25 21.81 -4.77 -26.47
N THR A 26 20.86 -5.10 -27.36
CA THR A 26 19.42 -5.05 -26.99
C THR A 26 19.09 -6.06 -25.91
N ILE A 27 19.61 -7.29 -25.99
CA ILE A 27 19.39 -8.31 -24.93
C ILE A 27 20.03 -7.88 -23.61
N CYS A 28 21.24 -7.33 -23.62
CA CYS A 28 21.89 -6.80 -22.43
C CYS A 28 21.09 -5.63 -21.82
N LEU A 29 20.56 -4.74 -22.66
CA LEU A 29 19.74 -3.63 -22.23
C LEU A 29 18.43 -4.10 -21.59
N ILE A 30 17.76 -5.11 -22.18
CA ILE A 30 16.56 -5.73 -21.60
C ILE A 30 16.88 -6.34 -20.23
N GLY A 31 17.97 -7.09 -20.12
CA GLY A 31 18.39 -7.67 -18.84
C GLY A 31 18.72 -6.61 -17.78
N PHE A 32 19.37 -5.53 -18.18
CA PHE A 32 19.65 -4.39 -17.30
C PHE A 32 18.35 -3.70 -16.83
N LEU A 33 17.44 -3.39 -17.77
CA LEU A 33 16.17 -2.75 -17.46
C LEU A 33 15.28 -3.65 -16.59
N TRP A 34 15.28 -4.95 -16.82
CA TRP A 34 14.53 -5.91 -16.00
C TRP A 34 14.93 -5.88 -14.52
N ASN A 35 16.21 -5.68 -14.25
CA ASN A 35 16.73 -5.57 -12.89
C ASN A 35 16.61 -4.17 -12.30
N ALA A 36 16.59 -3.13 -13.13
CA ALA A 36 16.56 -1.74 -12.70
C ALA A 36 15.15 -1.20 -12.49
N ILE A 37 14.14 -1.78 -13.15
CA ILE A 37 12.75 -1.34 -13.02
C ILE A 37 12.09 -2.13 -11.89
N PRO A 38 11.63 -1.46 -10.82
CA PRO A 38 10.88 -2.13 -9.77
C PRO A 38 9.63 -2.78 -10.36
N ALA A 39 9.38 -4.05 -9.98
CA ALA A 39 8.22 -4.82 -10.43
C ALA A 39 6.96 -4.43 -9.61
N GLU A 40 6.61 -3.16 -9.63
CA GLU A 40 5.37 -2.66 -9.02
C GLU A 40 4.28 -2.56 -10.09
N MET A 41 3.09 -3.11 -9.79
CA MET A 41 1.96 -3.05 -10.71
C MET A 41 1.44 -1.63 -10.92
N ALA A 42 1.52 -0.79 -9.91
CA ALA A 42 1.30 0.65 -10.00
C ALA A 42 1.91 1.36 -8.78
N PRO A 43 2.68 2.42 -8.96
CA PRO A 43 3.11 3.25 -7.84
C PRO A 43 1.89 3.87 -7.14
N LEU A 44 2.02 4.12 -5.83
CA LEU A 44 1.00 4.84 -5.07
C LEU A 44 0.90 6.27 -5.63
N GLU A 45 -0.24 6.55 -6.26
CA GLU A 45 -0.55 7.93 -6.71
C GLU A 45 -1.05 8.75 -5.52
N ASP A 46 -0.65 10.02 -5.52
CA ASP A 46 -1.23 10.98 -4.60
C ASP A 46 -2.66 11.33 -5.02
N ARG A 47 -3.63 10.79 -4.29
CA ARG A 47 -5.05 11.00 -4.50
C ARG A 47 -5.67 11.92 -3.48
N SER A 48 -4.85 12.61 -2.70
CA SER A 48 -5.29 13.51 -1.63
C SER A 48 -6.20 12.80 -0.60
N GLN A 49 -6.08 11.48 -0.43
CA GLN A 49 -6.92 10.72 0.49
C GLN A 49 -6.10 9.72 1.32
N ILE A 50 -6.26 9.81 2.63
CA ILE A 50 -5.68 8.88 3.61
C ILE A 50 -6.82 8.31 4.44
N SER A 51 -6.76 7.03 4.77
CA SER A 51 -7.73 6.38 5.66
C SER A 51 -7.00 5.74 6.83
N ILE A 52 -7.50 5.97 8.03
CA ILE A 52 -7.05 5.28 9.23
C ILE A 52 -8.14 4.28 9.61
N ASN A 53 -7.80 3.02 9.61
CA ASN A 53 -8.70 1.96 10.01
C ASN A 53 -8.32 1.48 11.41
N THR A 54 -9.28 1.48 12.29
CA THR A 54 -9.14 1.02 13.66
C THR A 54 -9.97 -0.24 13.87
N ARG A 55 -9.38 -1.24 14.48
CA ARG A 55 -10.08 -2.47 14.88
C ARG A 55 -9.87 -2.70 16.36
N GLY A 56 -10.96 -2.76 17.10
CA GLY A 56 -10.97 -3.13 18.53
C GLY A 56 -10.72 -4.62 18.71
N ALA A 57 -10.41 -5.01 19.94
CA ALA A 57 -10.39 -6.41 20.33
C ALA A 57 -11.83 -6.98 20.31
N GLU A 58 -11.96 -8.30 20.33
CA GLU A 58 -13.28 -8.92 20.43
C GLU A 58 -13.97 -8.54 21.74
N GLY A 59 -15.26 -8.23 21.62
CA GLY A 59 -16.09 -7.85 22.79
C GLY A 59 -15.99 -6.39 23.23
N VAL A 60 -15.24 -5.53 22.53
CA VAL A 60 -15.23 -4.10 22.87
C VAL A 60 -16.58 -3.45 22.58
N THR A 61 -16.96 -2.51 23.44
CA THR A 61 -18.20 -1.76 23.29
C THR A 61 -18.09 -0.73 22.17
N TYR A 62 -19.24 -0.29 21.66
CA TYR A 62 -19.32 0.78 20.67
C TYR A 62 -18.72 2.09 21.23
N GLU A 63 -19.00 2.42 22.47
CA GLU A 63 -18.50 3.62 23.15
C GLU A 63 -16.98 3.64 23.19
N TYR A 64 -16.36 2.52 23.51
CA TYR A 64 -14.90 2.41 23.52
C TYR A 64 -14.27 2.72 22.16
N ILE A 65 -14.83 2.14 21.08
CA ILE A 65 -14.33 2.40 19.73
C ILE A 65 -14.63 3.83 19.28
N ARG A 66 -15.79 4.39 19.68
CA ARG A 66 -16.14 5.79 19.41
C ARG A 66 -15.11 6.73 20.05
N ASP A 67 -14.86 6.58 21.34
CA ASP A 67 -13.95 7.45 22.08
C ASP A 67 -12.53 7.34 21.55
N TYR A 68 -12.08 6.12 21.23
CA TYR A 68 -10.79 5.93 20.59
C TYR A 68 -10.71 6.54 19.18
N THR A 69 -11.78 6.44 18.39
CA THR A 69 -11.84 7.03 17.05
C THR A 69 -11.82 8.56 17.12
N GLU A 70 -12.47 9.13 18.13
CA GLU A 70 -12.43 10.56 18.42
C GLU A 70 -11.03 11.02 18.82
N ASP A 71 -10.33 10.25 19.65
CA ASP A 71 -8.93 10.49 20.00
C ASP A 71 -8.00 10.49 18.76
N ILE A 72 -8.27 9.59 17.80
CA ILE A 72 -7.55 9.56 16.53
C ILE A 72 -7.89 10.80 15.69
N ASN A 73 -9.15 11.20 15.67
CA ASN A 73 -9.59 12.40 14.96
C ASN A 73 -8.87 13.65 15.48
N GLN A 74 -8.84 13.85 16.79
CA GLN A 74 -8.12 14.96 17.43
C GLN A 74 -6.60 14.91 17.15
N LEU A 75 -6.02 13.71 17.14
CA LEU A 75 -4.62 13.53 16.78
C LEU A 75 -4.37 13.97 15.33
N VAL A 76 -5.25 13.62 14.40
CA VAL A 76 -5.16 14.02 13.01
C VAL A 76 -5.26 15.54 12.88
N ASP A 77 -6.21 16.18 13.54
CA ASP A 77 -6.39 17.64 13.54
C ASP A 77 -5.15 18.37 14.10
N SER A 78 -4.48 17.78 15.09
CA SER A 78 -3.24 18.33 15.63
C SER A 78 -2.03 18.24 14.66
N ILE A 79 -1.99 17.20 13.84
CA ILE A 79 -0.89 16.98 12.87
C ILE A 79 -1.15 17.73 11.57
N LEU A 80 -2.41 17.83 11.16
CA LEU A 80 -2.83 18.37 9.88
C LEU A 80 -4.05 19.30 10.04
N PRO A 81 -3.86 20.49 10.61
CA PRO A 81 -4.95 21.44 10.83
C PRO A 81 -5.53 22.02 9.54
N ASP A 82 -4.85 21.85 8.42
CA ASP A 82 -5.23 22.39 7.11
C ASP A 82 -5.85 21.34 6.16
N ALA A 83 -6.26 20.19 6.71
CA ALA A 83 -7.01 19.19 5.96
C ALA A 83 -8.30 19.80 5.36
N GLU A 84 -8.65 19.42 4.14
CA GLU A 84 -9.90 19.88 3.52
C GLU A 84 -11.12 19.32 4.24
N ALA A 85 -11.08 18.05 4.58
CA ALA A 85 -12.12 17.39 5.37
C ALA A 85 -11.57 16.19 6.15
N VAL A 86 -12.05 16.01 7.38
CA VAL A 86 -11.83 14.80 8.16
C VAL A 86 -13.19 14.20 8.50
N THR A 87 -13.39 12.95 8.17
CA THR A 87 -14.66 12.24 8.39
C THR A 87 -14.40 10.98 9.21
N ALA A 88 -14.94 10.92 10.40
CA ALA A 88 -14.92 9.76 11.28
C ALA A 88 -16.19 8.92 11.10
N ARG A 89 -16.05 7.63 10.99
CA ARG A 89 -17.15 6.65 10.98
C ARG A 89 -16.86 5.57 12.00
N VAL A 90 -17.80 5.31 12.87
CA VAL A 90 -17.71 4.27 13.89
C VAL A 90 -18.75 3.19 13.63
N SER A 91 -18.35 1.95 13.79
CA SER A 91 -19.18 0.76 13.72
C SER A 91 -18.89 -0.12 14.91
N SER A 92 -19.71 -1.12 15.18
CA SER A 92 -19.46 -2.07 16.26
C SER A 92 -18.10 -2.77 16.05
N GLY A 93 -17.17 -2.55 16.98
CA GLY A 93 -15.83 -3.13 16.96
C GLY A 93 -14.83 -2.49 15.98
N SER A 94 -15.20 -1.46 15.20
CA SER A 94 -14.29 -0.83 14.25
C SER A 94 -14.56 0.66 14.06
N GLY A 95 -13.49 1.42 13.80
CA GLY A 95 -13.52 2.82 13.43
C GLY A 95 -12.79 3.07 12.11
N ASN A 96 -13.20 4.09 11.39
CA ASN A 96 -12.51 4.55 10.20
C ASN A 96 -12.49 6.07 10.19
N VAL A 97 -11.31 6.65 10.14
CA VAL A 97 -11.12 8.09 9.94
C VAL A 97 -10.57 8.29 8.53
N ARG A 98 -11.31 9.04 7.73
CA ARG A 98 -10.92 9.43 6.37
C ARG A 98 -10.51 10.88 6.35
N ILE A 99 -9.34 11.13 5.83
CA ILE A 99 -8.73 12.45 5.69
C ILE A 99 -8.70 12.76 4.21
N THR A 100 -9.29 13.89 3.83
CA THR A 100 -9.16 14.47 2.50
C THR A 100 -8.18 15.63 2.60
N LEU A 101 -7.09 15.55 1.84
CA LEU A 101 -6.09 16.59 1.75
C LEU A 101 -6.52 17.61 0.70
N LYS A 102 -6.04 18.83 0.81
CA LYS A 102 -6.16 19.83 -0.27
C LYS A 102 -5.53 19.30 -1.56
N ASP A 103 -5.90 19.88 -2.67
CA ASP A 103 -5.29 19.55 -3.97
C ASP A 103 -3.78 19.69 -3.91
N MET A 104 -3.06 18.84 -4.63
CA MET A 104 -1.59 18.81 -4.67
C MET A 104 -0.97 20.17 -5.04
N LYS A 105 -1.73 21.03 -5.73
CA LYS A 105 -1.31 22.38 -6.12
C LYS A 105 -1.36 23.39 -4.98
N ASP A 106 -2.17 23.10 -3.96
CA ASP A 106 -2.48 24.02 -2.86
C ASP A 106 -1.81 23.61 -1.54
N ARG A 107 -0.82 22.70 -1.60
CA ARG A 107 -0.08 22.21 -0.45
C ARG A 107 1.39 21.97 -0.77
N ASP A 108 2.26 22.17 0.22
CA ASP A 108 3.72 21.99 0.12
C ASP A 108 4.21 20.61 0.58
N TYR A 109 3.30 19.68 0.87
CA TYR A 109 3.62 18.34 1.39
C TYR A 109 2.96 17.25 0.54
N THR A 110 3.56 16.07 0.51
CA THR A 110 3.02 14.91 -0.20
C THR A 110 2.09 14.09 0.70
N GLN A 111 1.13 13.38 0.09
CA GLN A 111 0.28 12.43 0.81
C GLN A 111 1.11 11.37 1.56
N MET A 112 2.24 10.94 0.99
CA MET A 112 3.10 9.93 1.60
C MET A 112 3.76 10.44 2.89
N GLU A 113 4.27 11.67 2.92
CA GLU A 113 4.86 12.29 4.11
C GLU A 113 3.84 12.42 5.25
N VAL A 114 2.62 12.85 4.91
CA VAL A 114 1.53 12.96 5.89
C VAL A 114 1.13 11.57 6.41
N ALA A 115 0.97 10.60 5.52
CA ALA A 115 0.63 9.24 5.91
C ALA A 115 1.69 8.62 6.84
N GLU A 116 2.97 8.88 6.59
CA GLU A 116 4.06 8.42 7.45
C GLU A 116 4.04 9.10 8.83
N LYS A 117 3.84 10.42 8.90
CA LYS A 117 3.71 11.16 10.16
C LYS A 117 2.54 10.64 11.00
N ILE A 118 1.37 10.48 10.38
CA ILE A 118 0.17 9.95 11.04
C ILE A 118 0.42 8.50 11.47
N SER A 119 1.03 7.67 10.64
CA SER A 119 1.33 6.27 10.98
C SER A 119 2.20 6.17 12.23
N LYS A 120 3.28 6.96 12.31
CA LYS A 120 4.16 7.00 13.49
C LYS A 120 3.43 7.48 14.75
N ALA A 121 2.50 8.42 14.62
CA ALA A 121 1.73 8.94 15.74
C ALA A 121 0.67 7.94 16.22
N VAL A 122 -0.02 7.28 15.29
CA VAL A 122 -1.05 6.29 15.58
C VAL A 122 -0.47 5.02 16.18
N GLN A 123 0.72 4.59 15.76
CA GLN A 123 1.42 3.42 16.33
C GLN A 123 1.79 3.59 17.81
N LYS A 124 1.90 4.81 18.31
CA LYS A 124 2.11 5.07 19.74
C LYS A 124 0.86 4.85 20.59
N LYS A 125 -0.31 4.80 19.97
CA LYS A 125 -1.59 4.53 20.62
C LYS A 125 -1.87 3.03 20.59
N THR A 126 -1.86 2.39 21.78
CA THR A 126 -1.93 0.93 21.93
C THR A 126 -3.30 0.40 22.30
N MET A 127 -4.29 1.28 22.51
CA MET A 127 -5.63 0.91 22.99
C MET A 127 -6.45 0.09 21.99
N ALA A 128 -6.22 0.30 20.67
CA ALA A 128 -6.81 -0.51 19.60
C ALA A 128 -5.81 -0.63 18.45
N ARG A 129 -5.99 -1.65 17.60
CA ARG A 129 -5.15 -1.82 16.42
C ARG A 129 -5.57 -0.81 15.36
N SER A 130 -4.69 0.13 15.05
CA SER A 130 -4.96 1.14 14.04
C SER A 130 -3.87 1.13 12.99
N PHE A 131 -4.27 1.25 11.73
CA PHE A 131 -3.36 1.30 10.60
C PHE A 131 -3.77 2.38 9.61
N VAL A 132 -2.77 3.06 9.09
CA VAL A 132 -2.91 4.09 8.08
C VAL A 132 -2.81 3.46 6.71
N GLN A 133 -3.78 3.74 5.86
CA GLN A 133 -3.85 3.19 4.53
C GLN A 133 -4.02 4.30 3.50
N GLN A 134 -3.23 4.23 2.47
CA GLN A 134 -3.38 5.05 1.28
C GLN A 134 -4.18 4.28 0.22
N GLN A 135 -4.99 4.98 -0.55
CA GLN A 135 -5.80 4.35 -1.57
C GLN A 135 -4.91 3.87 -2.72
N SER A 136 -4.92 2.58 -2.99
CA SER A 136 -4.24 2.01 -4.15
C SER A 136 -4.89 2.48 -5.45
N SER A 137 -4.06 2.76 -6.48
CA SER A 137 -4.51 3.16 -7.81
C SER A 137 -5.20 2.02 -8.57
N PHE A 138 -4.89 0.77 -8.23
CA PHE A 138 -5.40 -0.42 -8.93
C PHE A 138 -6.01 -1.45 -7.97
N GLY A 139 -7.18 -1.96 -8.31
CA GLY A 139 -7.72 -3.28 -7.95
C GLY A 139 -7.99 -3.61 -6.48
N GLY A 140 -7.67 -2.74 -5.53
CA GLY A 140 -7.92 -3.01 -4.12
C GLY A 140 -9.35 -2.67 -3.70
N ARG A 141 -10.04 -3.55 -2.98
CA ARG A 141 -11.22 -3.16 -2.20
C ARG A 141 -10.81 -2.05 -1.24
N ARG A 142 -11.61 -0.98 -1.14
CA ARG A 142 -11.39 0.08 -0.15
C ARG A 142 -11.24 -0.54 1.24
N GLY A 143 -10.07 -0.35 1.86
CA GLY A 143 -9.81 -0.88 3.21
C GLY A 143 -9.17 -2.26 3.27
N SER A 144 -8.77 -2.88 2.14
CA SER A 144 -8.03 -4.14 2.15
C SER A 144 -6.51 -3.92 2.24
N MET A 145 -5.84 -4.79 2.98
CA MET A 145 -4.37 -4.80 3.01
C MET A 145 -3.82 -5.20 1.64
N PRO A 146 -2.64 -4.68 1.23
CA PRO A 146 -2.05 -4.92 -0.09
C PRO A 146 -1.70 -6.39 -0.32
N VAL A 147 -1.42 -7.13 0.75
CA VAL A 147 -1.10 -8.56 0.70
C VAL A 147 -2.14 -9.32 1.54
N GLN A 148 -2.76 -10.32 0.95
CA GLN A 148 -3.74 -11.17 1.62
C GLN A 148 -3.36 -12.64 1.39
N TYR A 149 -3.24 -13.38 2.51
CA TYR A 149 -3.03 -14.83 2.49
C TYR A 149 -4.25 -15.53 3.06
N VAL A 150 -4.64 -16.62 2.42
CA VAL A 150 -5.71 -17.49 2.92
C VAL A 150 -5.06 -18.77 3.45
N LEU A 151 -5.13 -18.95 4.76
CA LEU A 151 -4.72 -20.20 5.41
C LEU A 151 -5.94 -21.14 5.45
N GLN A 152 -5.77 -22.33 4.94
CA GLN A 152 -6.79 -23.38 4.95
C GLN A 152 -6.31 -24.56 5.75
N ALA A 153 -7.16 -25.08 6.62
CA ALA A 153 -6.91 -26.30 7.37
C ALA A 153 -8.16 -27.19 7.33
N THR A 154 -7.98 -28.47 7.55
CA THR A 154 -9.07 -29.46 7.56
C THR A 154 -9.99 -29.34 8.76
N ASN A 155 -9.49 -28.80 9.89
CA ASN A 155 -10.25 -28.50 11.09
C ASN A 155 -9.75 -27.21 11.75
N LEU A 156 -10.60 -26.63 12.60
CA LEU A 156 -10.34 -25.39 13.29
C LEU A 156 -9.20 -25.51 14.32
N GLU A 157 -9.12 -26.65 15.00
CA GLU A 157 -8.09 -26.93 16.02
C GLU A 157 -6.68 -26.82 15.44
N LYS A 158 -6.48 -27.41 14.25
CA LYS A 158 -5.20 -27.34 13.55
C LYS A 158 -4.87 -25.93 13.08
N LEU A 159 -5.89 -25.13 12.71
CA LEU A 159 -5.70 -23.73 12.36
C LEU A 159 -5.27 -22.91 13.57
N GLN A 160 -5.90 -23.15 14.74
CA GLN A 160 -5.54 -22.49 16.00
C GLN A 160 -4.13 -22.83 16.49
N GLU A 161 -3.64 -24.04 16.21
CA GLU A 161 -2.28 -24.46 16.55
C GLU A 161 -1.23 -23.80 15.64
N VAL A 162 -1.50 -23.75 14.34
CA VAL A 162 -0.52 -23.27 13.34
C VAL A 162 -0.50 -21.73 13.23
N LEU A 163 -1.64 -21.08 13.45
CA LEU A 163 -1.77 -19.64 13.28
C LEU A 163 -0.78 -18.81 14.12
N PRO A 164 -0.57 -19.09 15.43
CA PRO A 164 0.40 -18.35 16.23
C PRO A 164 1.83 -18.48 15.71
N GLN A 165 2.22 -19.68 15.25
CA GLN A 165 3.54 -19.96 14.70
C GLN A 165 3.76 -19.21 13.37
N PHE A 166 2.74 -19.16 12.54
CA PHE A 166 2.77 -18.39 11.30
C PHE A 166 2.90 -16.89 11.58
N MET A 167 2.10 -16.35 12.50
CA MET A 167 2.13 -14.95 12.88
C MET A 167 3.47 -14.55 13.50
N ALA A 168 4.08 -15.39 14.32
CA ALA A 168 5.42 -15.14 14.86
C ALA A 168 6.45 -14.93 13.75
N LYS A 169 6.45 -15.80 12.74
CA LYS A 169 7.35 -15.66 11.57
C LYS A 169 7.06 -14.44 10.71
N VAL A 170 5.79 -14.04 10.60
CA VAL A 170 5.42 -12.81 9.88
C VAL A 170 5.96 -11.59 10.60
N TYR A 171 5.87 -11.52 11.93
CA TYR A 171 6.40 -10.41 12.73
C TYR A 171 7.92 -10.35 12.78
N GLU A 172 8.61 -11.47 12.61
CA GLU A 172 10.08 -11.52 12.50
C GLU A 172 10.58 -10.94 11.18
N ASN A 173 9.75 -10.88 10.14
CA ASN A 173 10.15 -10.42 8.83
C ASN A 173 9.98 -8.89 8.71
N PRO A 174 11.05 -8.11 8.55
CA PRO A 174 11.00 -6.64 8.49
C PRO A 174 10.24 -6.09 7.27
N ALA A 175 9.92 -6.93 6.29
CA ALA A 175 9.10 -6.53 5.14
C ALA A 175 7.64 -6.29 5.52
N PHE A 176 7.16 -6.86 6.63
CA PHE A 176 5.79 -6.68 7.10
C PHE A 176 5.78 -5.72 8.28
N GLN A 177 5.25 -4.53 8.05
CA GLN A 177 5.07 -3.54 9.12
C GLN A 177 3.90 -3.90 10.04
N MET A 178 2.94 -4.66 9.52
CA MET A 178 1.72 -5.05 10.23
C MET A 178 1.12 -6.30 9.61
N ALA A 179 0.58 -7.18 10.44
CA ALA A 179 -0.24 -8.30 10.02
C ALA A 179 -1.52 -8.36 10.86
N ASP A 180 -2.64 -8.62 10.23
CA ASP A 180 -3.93 -8.81 10.88
C ASP A 180 -4.55 -10.14 10.44
N VAL A 181 -5.31 -10.75 11.33
CA VAL A 181 -5.96 -12.05 11.09
C VAL A 181 -7.47 -11.83 11.19
N ASP A 182 -8.17 -12.17 10.12
CA ASP A 182 -9.63 -12.18 10.09
C ASP A 182 -10.13 -13.62 10.33
N LEU A 183 -10.03 -14.08 11.55
CA LEU A 183 -10.59 -15.36 11.97
C LEU A 183 -11.96 -15.09 12.59
N LYS A 184 -13.01 -15.50 11.89
CA LYS A 184 -14.39 -15.43 12.41
C LYS A 184 -14.74 -16.77 13.01
N PHE A 185 -15.05 -16.77 14.30
CA PHE A 185 -15.63 -17.91 15.01
C PHE A 185 -17.15 -17.85 14.97
#